data_9247209b3d9285b6c6626d3be99babba
#
_entry.id   9247209b3d9285b6c6626d3be99babba
#
_cell.length_a   1.000
_cell.length_b   1.000
_cell.length_c   1.000
_cell.angle_alpha   90.00
_cell.angle_beta   90.00
_cell.angle_gamma   90.00
#
_symmetry.space_group_name_H-M   'P 1'
#
loop_
_entity.id
_entity.type
_entity.pdbx_description
1 polymer ?
#
loop_
_entity_poly.entity_id
_entity_poly.type
_entity_poly.pdbx_seq_one_letter_code
_entity_poly.pdbx_strand_id
1 'polypeptide(L)'
;FVLSQFGQTKNIGFMNTYANAFAEKVVNNYTNSSMNDTQKAVVLHDWLCDAVDYDYETTSSQKNHVDYSAFLYSTTVCDGYARAYYLLTKAAGIESYLVQKSGVHAWNLIKLGDHYFHVDATWDDGKGVGNHSYNYFLLNDAQMKALGGAHSSWSLSCPSALFTYDTY
;
A
#
# COMPACT_ATOMS: atom_id res chain seq x y z
N PHE A 1 10.62 23.92 17.06
CA PHE A 1 9.75 24.70 16.16
C PHE A 1 8.32 24.30 16.46
N VAL A 2 7.61 25.09 17.24
CA VAL A 2 6.19 24.91 17.48
C VAL A 2 5.48 25.57 16.28
N LEU A 3 5.17 24.79 15.27
CA LEU A 3 4.17 25.21 14.30
C LEU A 3 2.85 25.35 15.06
N SER A 4 2.22 26.51 14.99
CA SER A 4 0.89 26.70 15.56
C SER A 4 -0.02 25.60 15.05
N GLN A 5 -0.96 25.11 15.87
CA GLN A 5 -1.93 24.06 15.45
C GLN A 5 -2.61 24.41 14.11
N PHE A 6 -2.77 25.68 13.81
CA PHE A 6 -3.33 26.21 12.56
C PHE A 6 -2.41 25.97 11.35
N GLY A 7 -1.10 26.08 11.52
CA GLY A 7 -0.13 25.80 10.46
C GLY A 7 0.00 24.31 10.16
N GLN A 8 -0.09 23.46 11.19
CA GLN A 8 -0.07 22.00 11.02
C GLN A 8 -1.29 21.49 10.27
N THR A 9 -2.49 22.00 10.59
CA THR A 9 -3.73 21.60 9.92
C THR A 9 -3.72 21.98 8.43
N LYS A 10 -3.19 23.15 8.09
CA LYS A 10 -3.04 23.58 6.69
C LYS A 10 -2.01 22.74 5.93
N ASN A 11 -0.90 22.37 6.56
CA ASN A 11 0.12 21.51 5.95
C ASN A 11 -0.40 20.08 5.72
N ILE A 12 -1.12 19.51 6.67
CA ILE A 12 -1.72 18.17 6.53
C ILE A 12 -2.73 18.16 5.38
N GLY A 13 -3.62 19.14 5.30
CA GLY A 13 -4.58 19.26 4.20
C GLY A 13 -3.91 19.38 2.83
N PHE A 14 -2.83 20.16 2.72
CA PHE A 14 -2.05 20.28 1.50
C PHE A 14 -1.37 18.95 1.13
N MET A 15 -0.76 18.27 2.09
CA MET A 15 -0.06 17.00 1.86
C MET A 15 -1.02 15.88 1.45
N ASN A 16 -2.21 15.82 2.05
CA ASN A 16 -3.23 14.86 1.63
C ASN A 16 -3.74 15.15 0.21
N THR A 17 -3.94 16.42 -0.14
CA THR A 17 -4.28 16.82 -1.51
C THR A 17 -3.18 16.45 -2.50
N TYR A 18 -1.92 16.69 -2.13
CA TYR A 18 -0.76 16.30 -2.93
C TYR A 18 -0.70 14.78 -3.14
N ALA A 19 -0.85 13.98 -2.07
CA ALA A 19 -0.79 12.53 -2.15
C ALA A 19 -1.88 11.94 -3.05
N ASN A 20 -3.12 12.44 -2.95
CA ASN A 20 -4.20 12.02 -3.83
C ASN A 20 -3.93 12.40 -5.30
N ALA A 21 -3.53 13.65 -5.57
CA ALA A 21 -3.21 14.09 -6.93
C ALA A 21 -2.01 13.33 -7.53
N PHE A 22 -1.03 12.97 -6.69
CA PHE A 22 0.11 12.16 -7.13
C PHE A 22 -0.33 10.73 -7.49
N ALA A 23 -1.17 10.10 -6.65
CA ALA A 23 -1.72 8.77 -6.93
C ALA A 23 -2.53 8.76 -8.24
N GLU A 24 -3.40 9.76 -8.48
CA GLU A 24 -4.13 9.93 -9.74
C GLU A 24 -3.18 10.04 -10.93
N LYS A 25 -2.10 10.81 -10.80
CA LYS A 25 -1.08 10.94 -11.86
C LYS A 25 -0.39 9.62 -12.16
N VAL A 26 -0.03 8.84 -11.14
CA VAL A 26 0.55 7.50 -11.33
C VAL A 26 -0.43 6.60 -12.07
N VAL A 27 -1.68 6.52 -11.61
CA VAL A 27 -2.72 5.71 -12.24
C VAL A 27 -2.90 6.10 -13.71
N ASN A 28 -3.01 7.38 -14.02
CA ASN A 28 -3.18 7.87 -15.40
C ASN A 28 -1.98 7.57 -16.30
N ASN A 29 -0.76 7.48 -15.75
CA ASN A 29 0.45 7.23 -16.52
C ASN A 29 0.72 5.73 -16.74
N TYR A 30 0.33 4.88 -15.80
CA TYR A 30 0.70 3.46 -15.79
C TYR A 30 -0.47 2.51 -16.05
N THR A 31 -1.71 2.99 -16.00
CA THR A 31 -2.90 2.20 -16.32
C THR A 31 -3.72 2.81 -17.45
N ASN A 32 -4.63 2.03 -18.00
CA ASN A 32 -5.56 2.50 -19.04
C ASN A 32 -6.90 1.77 -18.99
N SER A 33 -7.86 2.20 -19.80
CA SER A 33 -9.23 1.70 -19.82
C SER A 33 -9.39 0.26 -20.32
N SER A 34 -8.37 -0.32 -20.97
CA SER A 34 -8.40 -1.71 -21.42
C SER A 34 -7.95 -2.71 -20.33
N MET A 35 -7.34 -2.21 -19.25
CA MET A 35 -6.90 -3.02 -18.12
C MET A 35 -8.07 -3.36 -17.22
N ASN A 36 -8.19 -4.64 -16.83
CA ASN A 36 -9.06 -5.05 -15.74
C ASN A 36 -8.45 -4.67 -14.37
N ASP A 37 -9.21 -4.84 -13.29
CA ASP A 37 -8.76 -4.41 -11.96
C ASP A 37 -7.55 -5.19 -11.46
N THR A 38 -7.43 -6.48 -11.81
CA THR A 38 -6.24 -7.28 -11.50
C THR A 38 -4.99 -6.73 -12.18
N GLN A 39 -5.07 -6.42 -13.48
CA GLN A 39 -3.94 -5.85 -14.22
C GLN A 39 -3.52 -4.50 -13.66
N LYS A 40 -4.49 -3.65 -13.28
CA LYS A 40 -4.18 -2.39 -12.60
C LYS A 40 -3.51 -2.63 -11.25
N ALA A 41 -4.03 -3.57 -10.44
CA ALA A 41 -3.46 -3.90 -9.12
C ALA A 41 -1.99 -4.34 -9.22
N VAL A 42 -1.66 -5.21 -10.20
CA VAL A 42 -0.28 -5.64 -10.48
C VAL A 42 0.60 -4.45 -10.85
N VAL A 43 0.20 -3.67 -11.85
CA VAL A 43 1.01 -2.54 -12.33
C VAL A 43 1.26 -1.50 -11.23
N LEU A 44 0.28 -1.25 -10.36
CA LEU A 44 0.42 -0.30 -9.25
C LEU A 44 1.27 -0.85 -8.11
N HIS A 45 1.23 -2.16 -7.87
CA HIS A 45 2.12 -2.85 -6.94
C HIS A 45 3.58 -2.75 -7.41
N ASP A 46 3.85 -3.13 -8.65
CA ASP A 46 5.19 -3.09 -9.24
C ASP A 46 5.76 -1.68 -9.26
N TRP A 47 4.92 -0.70 -9.66
CA TRP A 47 5.32 0.69 -9.62
C TRP A 47 5.72 1.14 -8.21
N LEU A 48 4.96 0.75 -7.18
CA LEU A 48 5.25 1.14 -5.81
C LEU A 48 6.56 0.51 -5.31
N CYS A 49 6.77 -0.78 -5.55
CA CYS A 49 8.00 -1.48 -5.19
C CYS A 49 9.22 -0.94 -5.93
N ASP A 50 9.04 -0.48 -7.19
CA ASP A 50 10.15 0.07 -7.99
C ASP A 50 10.47 1.54 -7.66
N ALA A 51 9.49 2.30 -7.16
CA ALA A 51 9.60 3.74 -6.93
C ALA A 51 9.96 4.12 -5.49
N VAL A 52 9.83 3.20 -4.54
CA VAL A 52 9.95 3.46 -3.10
C VAL A 52 10.85 2.42 -2.46
N ASP A 53 11.81 2.86 -1.66
CA ASP A 53 12.67 1.99 -0.87
C ASP A 53 12.26 1.97 0.62
N TYR A 54 12.48 0.83 1.28
CA TYR A 54 12.21 0.73 2.72
C TYR A 54 13.27 1.50 3.53
N ASP A 55 12.81 2.38 4.43
CA ASP A 55 13.68 3.16 5.32
C ASP A 55 14.06 2.34 6.57
N TYR A 56 15.25 1.74 6.55
CA TYR A 56 15.80 0.99 7.67
C TYR A 56 16.46 1.88 8.74
N GLU A 57 16.78 3.13 8.41
CA GLU A 57 17.56 4.02 9.28
C GLU A 57 16.68 4.85 10.22
N THR A 58 15.54 5.32 9.72
CA THR A 58 14.66 6.23 10.47
C THR A 58 13.25 5.68 10.67
N THR A 59 13.12 4.38 10.95
CA THR A 59 11.85 3.66 11.09
C THR A 59 10.90 4.28 12.12
N SER A 60 11.42 4.91 13.19
CA SER A 60 10.62 5.58 14.23
C SER A 60 10.20 7.00 13.89
N SER A 61 10.61 7.54 12.74
CA SER A 61 10.24 8.90 12.33
C SER A 61 8.76 8.98 11.92
N GLN A 62 7.99 9.86 12.57
CA GLN A 62 6.57 10.06 12.24
C GLN A 62 6.32 10.40 10.77
N LYS A 63 7.27 11.03 10.09
CA LYS A 63 7.17 11.34 8.66
C LYS A 63 7.10 10.10 7.76
N ASN A 64 7.56 8.94 8.25
CA ASN A 64 7.55 7.68 7.51
C ASN A 64 6.25 6.88 7.71
N HIS A 65 5.33 7.35 8.56
CA HIS A 65 4.06 6.68 8.87
C HIS A 65 2.84 7.40 8.30
N VAL A 66 3.05 8.24 7.30
CA VAL A 66 1.98 9.05 6.68
C VAL A 66 1.82 8.72 5.19
N ASP A 67 0.62 8.98 4.68
CA ASP A 67 0.20 8.61 3.32
C ASP A 67 1.03 9.27 2.20
N TYR A 68 1.62 10.44 2.45
CA TYR A 68 2.44 11.12 1.45
C TYR A 68 3.94 10.76 1.49
N SER A 69 4.40 9.99 2.49
CA SER A 69 5.83 9.71 2.67
C SER A 69 6.45 9.00 1.48
N ALA A 70 5.80 7.95 0.99
CA ALA A 70 6.23 7.20 -0.17
C ALA A 70 6.35 8.09 -1.42
N PHE A 71 5.36 8.95 -1.66
CA PHE A 71 5.31 9.79 -2.86
C PHE A 71 6.24 11.00 -2.82
N LEU A 72 6.55 11.51 -1.63
CA LEU A 72 7.34 12.73 -1.46
C LEU A 72 8.83 12.45 -1.26
N TYR A 73 9.15 11.36 -0.58
CA TYR A 73 10.53 11.05 -0.18
C TYR A 73 11.11 9.83 -0.89
N SER A 74 10.32 9.04 -1.60
CA SER A 74 10.68 7.75 -2.21
C SER A 74 11.29 6.76 -1.21
N THR A 75 11.09 7.00 0.09
CA THR A 75 11.50 6.13 1.20
C THR A 75 10.45 6.17 2.28
N THR A 76 10.08 5.02 2.83
CA THR A 76 9.07 4.94 3.89
C THR A 76 9.15 3.59 4.62
N VAL A 77 8.28 3.39 5.62
CA VAL A 77 8.10 2.10 6.31
C VAL A 77 6.75 1.47 5.92
N CYS A 78 6.41 0.33 6.51
CA CYS A 78 5.20 -0.43 6.15
C CYS A 78 3.90 0.40 6.12
N ASP A 79 3.70 1.31 7.08
CA ASP A 79 2.55 2.21 7.10
C ASP A 79 2.48 3.10 5.83
N GLY A 80 3.63 3.60 5.39
CA GLY A 80 3.69 4.45 4.19
C GLY A 80 3.47 3.65 2.90
N TYR A 81 4.02 2.43 2.79
CA TYR A 81 3.72 1.51 1.68
C TYR A 81 2.21 1.20 1.62
N ALA A 82 1.64 0.77 2.75
CA ALA A 82 0.23 0.40 2.82
C ALA A 82 -0.69 1.58 2.45
N ARG A 83 -0.39 2.79 2.94
CA ARG A 83 -1.15 4.01 2.62
C ARG A 83 -0.97 4.43 1.16
N ALA A 84 0.23 4.34 0.62
CA ALA A 84 0.49 4.65 -0.79
C ALA A 84 -0.28 3.70 -1.71
N TYR A 85 -0.22 2.39 -1.45
CA TYR A 85 -0.97 1.41 -2.23
C TYR A 85 -2.48 1.60 -2.12
N TYR A 86 -2.98 1.92 -0.92
CA TYR A 86 -4.38 2.29 -0.72
C TYR A 86 -4.81 3.48 -1.60
N LEU A 87 -4.00 4.55 -1.68
CA LEU A 87 -4.31 5.71 -2.50
C LEU A 87 -4.26 5.39 -4.00
N LEU A 88 -3.30 4.59 -4.43
CA LEU A 88 -3.17 4.13 -5.82
C LEU A 88 -4.38 3.28 -6.25
N THR A 89 -4.73 2.27 -5.45
CA THR A 89 -5.89 1.40 -5.74
C THR A 89 -7.20 2.17 -5.73
N LYS A 90 -7.38 3.08 -4.76
CA LYS A 90 -8.54 3.96 -4.70
C LYS A 90 -8.64 4.87 -5.92
N ALA A 91 -7.55 5.47 -6.37
CA ALA A 91 -7.52 6.31 -7.59
C ALA A 91 -7.83 5.48 -8.85
N ALA A 92 -7.44 4.20 -8.87
CA ALA A 92 -7.75 3.26 -9.94
C ALA A 92 -9.19 2.70 -9.91
N GLY A 93 -9.98 3.05 -8.89
CA GLY A 93 -11.36 2.57 -8.71
C GLY A 93 -11.46 1.18 -8.06
N ILE A 94 -10.37 0.67 -7.47
CA ILE A 94 -10.32 -0.62 -6.77
C ILE A 94 -10.65 -0.39 -5.30
N GLU A 95 -11.66 -1.10 -4.78
CA GLU A 95 -11.98 -1.08 -3.35
C GLU A 95 -10.84 -1.69 -2.54
N SER A 96 -10.33 -0.96 -1.54
CA SER A 96 -9.22 -1.43 -0.72
C SER A 96 -9.32 -0.98 0.73
N TYR A 97 -8.62 -1.70 1.60
CA TYR A 97 -8.59 -1.50 3.04
C TYR A 97 -7.14 -1.51 3.53
N LEU A 98 -6.88 -0.72 4.58
CA LEU A 98 -5.67 -0.84 5.36
C LEU A 98 -5.84 -1.96 6.38
N VAL A 99 -4.88 -2.87 6.45
CA VAL A 99 -4.83 -3.97 7.41
C VAL A 99 -3.65 -3.74 8.33
N GLN A 100 -3.81 -3.99 9.62
CA GLN A 100 -2.76 -3.80 10.60
C GLN A 100 -2.70 -4.92 11.63
N LYS A 101 -1.47 -5.32 11.98
CA LYS A 101 -1.16 -5.91 13.28
C LYS A 101 -0.60 -4.81 14.16
N SER A 102 -1.38 -4.36 15.14
CA SER A 102 -1.10 -3.15 15.94
C SER A 102 0.32 -3.12 16.48
N GLY A 103 1.03 -2.02 16.17
CA GLY A 103 2.42 -1.80 16.59
C GLY A 103 3.46 -2.70 15.94
N VAL A 104 3.08 -3.51 14.94
CA VAL A 104 3.98 -4.49 14.31
C VAL A 104 4.12 -4.23 12.82
N HIS A 105 3.01 -4.19 12.07
CA HIS A 105 3.03 -4.15 10.60
C HIS A 105 1.71 -3.66 10.02
N ALA A 106 1.77 -3.11 8.80
CA ALA A 106 0.61 -2.68 8.02
C ALA A 106 0.76 -3.09 6.56
N TRP A 107 -0.38 -3.51 5.97
CA TRP A 107 -0.49 -3.89 4.54
C TRP A 107 -1.91 -3.62 4.03
N ASN A 108 -2.30 -4.19 2.90
CA ASN A 108 -3.58 -3.93 2.27
C ASN A 108 -4.42 -5.18 2.07
N LEU A 109 -5.73 -4.97 1.99
CA LEU A 109 -6.71 -5.89 1.43
C LEU A 109 -7.39 -5.20 0.24
N ILE A 110 -7.45 -5.82 -0.91
CA ILE A 110 -8.11 -5.28 -2.11
C ILE A 110 -9.23 -6.20 -2.56
N LYS A 111 -10.25 -5.61 -3.23
CA LYS A 111 -11.34 -6.36 -3.83
C LYS A 111 -11.15 -6.48 -5.33
N LEU A 112 -11.15 -7.71 -5.83
CA LEU A 112 -11.12 -8.02 -7.26
C LEU A 112 -12.33 -8.89 -7.60
N GLY A 113 -13.22 -8.39 -8.45
CA GLY A 113 -14.53 -9.00 -8.66
C GLY A 113 -15.32 -9.05 -7.35
N ASP A 114 -15.76 -10.24 -6.94
CA ASP A 114 -16.53 -10.44 -5.70
C ASP A 114 -15.67 -10.92 -4.51
N HIS A 115 -14.35 -10.98 -4.68
CA HIS A 115 -13.43 -11.57 -3.70
C HIS A 115 -12.40 -10.56 -3.20
N TYR A 116 -11.91 -10.80 -1.98
CA TYR A 116 -10.88 -10.00 -1.33
C TYR A 116 -9.56 -10.75 -1.30
N PHE A 117 -8.45 -10.00 -1.41
CA PHE A 117 -7.09 -10.54 -1.39
C PHE A 117 -6.14 -9.62 -0.64
N HIS A 118 -5.24 -10.21 0.14
CA HIS A 118 -4.16 -9.49 0.79
C HIS A 118 -3.06 -9.12 -0.21
N VAL A 119 -2.50 -7.93 -0.02
CA VAL A 119 -1.32 -7.42 -0.75
C VAL A 119 -0.41 -6.73 0.23
N ASP A 120 0.85 -7.12 0.27
CA ASP A 120 1.87 -6.47 1.09
C ASP A 120 3.08 -6.08 0.24
N ALA A 121 3.01 -4.89 -0.34
CA ALA A 121 4.09 -4.34 -1.16
C ALA A 121 5.38 -4.09 -0.37
N THR A 122 5.31 -3.92 0.96
CA THR A 122 6.50 -3.77 1.79
C THR A 122 7.38 -5.02 1.79
N TRP A 123 6.77 -6.20 1.87
CA TRP A 123 7.48 -7.47 1.93
C TRP A 123 7.77 -8.05 0.54
N ASP A 124 7.08 -7.55 -0.47
CA ASP A 124 7.39 -7.85 -1.86
C ASP A 124 8.48 -6.97 -2.46
N ASP A 125 8.77 -5.81 -1.84
CA ASP A 125 9.86 -4.92 -2.24
C ASP A 125 11.23 -5.57 -1.98
N GLY A 126 11.96 -5.84 -3.06
CA GLY A 126 13.30 -6.47 -3.06
C GLY A 126 14.45 -5.48 -3.19
N LYS A 127 14.21 -4.18 -3.03
CA LYS A 127 15.12 -3.06 -3.28
C LYS A 127 15.58 -2.92 -4.74
N GLY A 128 15.22 -1.81 -5.32
CA GLY A 128 15.58 -1.39 -6.67
C GLY A 128 14.69 -1.97 -7.76
N VAL A 129 14.68 -1.27 -8.86
CA VAL A 129 13.77 -1.51 -9.99
C VAL A 129 13.83 -2.95 -10.49
N GLY A 130 12.68 -3.59 -10.60
CA GLY A 130 12.51 -4.95 -11.11
C GLY A 130 12.91 -6.07 -10.14
N ASN A 131 13.24 -5.76 -8.87
CA ASN A 131 13.63 -6.76 -7.88
C ASN A 131 12.50 -7.18 -6.92
N HIS A 132 11.27 -6.71 -7.14
CA HIS A 132 10.14 -7.09 -6.33
C HIS A 132 9.70 -8.55 -6.56
N SER A 133 8.98 -9.10 -5.58
CA SER A 133 8.36 -10.43 -5.63
C SER A 133 6.84 -10.34 -5.62
N TYR A 134 6.16 -11.47 -5.72
CA TYR A 134 4.72 -11.60 -5.54
C TYR A 134 4.39 -12.63 -4.44
N ASN A 135 5.32 -12.82 -3.50
CA ASN A 135 5.14 -13.78 -2.41
C ASN A 135 4.05 -13.35 -1.43
N TYR A 136 3.75 -12.05 -1.39
CA TYR A 136 2.74 -11.43 -0.52
C TYR A 136 1.63 -10.75 -1.34
N PHE A 137 1.45 -11.14 -2.59
CA PHE A 137 0.50 -10.53 -3.51
C PHE A 137 -0.67 -11.46 -3.81
N LEU A 138 -1.90 -10.96 -3.67
CA LEU A 138 -3.19 -11.65 -3.91
C LEU A 138 -3.38 -12.93 -3.08
N LEU A 139 -3.00 -12.90 -1.81
CA LEU A 139 -3.15 -14.02 -0.89
C LEU A 139 -4.52 -14.00 -0.19
N ASN A 140 -5.05 -15.19 0.09
CA ASN A 140 -6.19 -15.33 0.99
C ASN A 140 -5.76 -15.32 2.47
N ASP A 141 -6.73 -15.27 3.40
CA ASP A 141 -6.50 -15.24 4.85
C ASP A 141 -5.63 -16.41 5.34
N ALA A 142 -5.89 -17.61 4.81
CA ALA A 142 -5.16 -18.81 5.23
C ALA A 142 -3.71 -18.78 4.74
N GLN A 143 -3.49 -18.38 3.47
CA GLN A 143 -2.16 -18.23 2.89
C GLN A 143 -1.37 -17.15 3.64
N MET A 144 -1.98 -15.97 3.89
CA MET A 144 -1.32 -14.88 4.61
C MET A 144 -0.93 -15.29 6.04
N LYS A 145 -1.81 -15.97 6.78
CA LYS A 145 -1.51 -16.48 8.12
C LYS A 145 -0.41 -17.55 8.12
N ALA A 146 -0.35 -18.39 7.08
CA ALA A 146 0.66 -19.42 6.95
C ALA A 146 2.09 -18.88 6.81
N LEU A 147 2.26 -17.64 6.32
CA LEU A 147 3.56 -16.96 6.28
C LEU A 147 4.08 -16.62 7.68
N GLY A 148 3.21 -16.57 8.69
CA GLY A 148 3.58 -16.38 10.09
C GLY A 148 4.05 -14.96 10.41
N GLY A 149 4.81 -14.81 11.50
CA GLY A 149 5.41 -13.54 11.90
C GLY A 149 4.40 -12.39 12.02
N ALA A 150 4.63 -11.32 11.31
CA ALA A 150 3.76 -10.15 11.28
C ALA A 150 2.36 -10.46 10.74
N HIS A 151 2.22 -11.43 9.85
CA HIS A 151 0.96 -11.79 9.17
C HIS A 151 0.13 -12.87 9.88
N SER A 152 0.59 -13.38 11.04
CA SER A 152 -0.12 -14.46 11.76
C SER A 152 -1.52 -14.06 12.27
N SER A 153 -1.77 -12.77 12.44
CA SER A 153 -3.06 -12.20 12.83
C SER A 153 -3.10 -10.71 12.53
N TRP A 154 -4.30 -10.12 12.43
CA TRP A 154 -4.50 -8.68 12.30
C TRP A 154 -5.64 -8.21 13.19
N SER A 155 -5.64 -6.93 13.55
CA SER A 155 -6.51 -6.34 14.56
C SER A 155 -7.58 -5.40 13.99
N LEU A 156 -7.44 -4.98 12.74
CA LEU A 156 -8.47 -4.16 12.11
C LEU A 156 -9.59 -5.02 11.54
N SER A 157 -10.82 -4.55 11.71
CA SER A 157 -11.97 -5.13 11.04
C SER A 157 -11.85 -4.85 9.53
N CYS A 158 -11.72 -5.90 8.76
CA CYS A 158 -11.73 -5.89 7.30
C CYS A 158 -12.51 -7.10 6.79
N PRO A 159 -12.96 -7.09 5.54
CA PRO A 159 -13.56 -8.27 4.92
C PRO A 159 -12.61 -9.47 4.93
N SER A 160 -13.17 -10.69 4.90
CA SER A 160 -12.36 -11.91 4.86
C SER A 160 -11.96 -12.25 3.42
N ALA A 161 -10.72 -12.63 3.23
CA ALA A 161 -10.17 -13.12 1.96
C ALA A 161 -10.22 -14.67 1.98
N LEU A 162 -11.26 -15.25 1.41
CA LEU A 162 -11.53 -16.68 1.53
C LEU A 162 -11.12 -17.49 0.29
N PHE A 163 -10.91 -16.83 -0.84
CA PHE A 163 -10.66 -17.47 -2.11
C PHE A 163 -9.18 -17.43 -2.50
N THR A 164 -8.66 -18.54 -3.01
CA THR A 164 -7.33 -18.55 -3.62
C THR A 164 -7.40 -17.83 -4.96
N TYR A 165 -6.44 -16.96 -5.23
CA TYR A 165 -6.29 -16.37 -6.54
C TYR A 165 -5.65 -17.40 -7.46
N ASP A 166 -6.42 -17.86 -8.42
CA ASP A 166 -5.92 -18.75 -9.47
C ASP A 166 -5.34 -17.87 -10.58
N THR A 167 -4.04 -18.00 -10.82
CA THR A 167 -3.37 -17.32 -11.94
C THR A 167 -3.99 -17.77 -13.27
N TYR A 168 -4.27 -16.82 -14.11
CA TYR A 168 -4.74 -17.02 -15.48
C TYR A 168 -3.68 -17.64 -16.34
#